data_a630abafaf69934e71fbe936f4a26772
#
_entry.id   a630abafaf69934e71fbe936f4a26772
#
_cell.length_a   1.000
_cell.length_b   1.000
_cell.length_c   1.000
_cell.angle_alpha   90.00
_cell.angle_beta   90.00
_cell.angle_gamma   90.00
#
_symmetry.space_group_name_H-M   'P 1'
#
loop_
_entity.id
_entity.type
_entity.pdbx_description
1 polymer ?
#
loop_
_entity_poly.entity_id
_entity_poly.type
_entity_poly.pdbx_seq_one_letter_code
_entity_poly.pdbx_strand_id
1 'polypeptide(L)'
;MTAVLAQQGVKPAYVAGLSLGEYSALEAAGVFTAKQAIELAAYRGKAMAEAAKGIDCGMTAVLNLDRQALAACCEQAAQLGCVQICNYNCPGQLVIGGEKAAVDKAAALAKEAGARRCIPLKVSGPFHTRLMAPAGDALAKRFASESFGEMQVPVLFNCLGREKAEQDSIPALLVKQVQSSVYMEDTLHRLGELGVDHILEVGPGSALAGFVKKTLPGVVCASVETPEQLNAALTAWKEEL
;
A
#
# COMPACT_ATOMS: atom_id res chain seq x y z
N MET A 1 0.40 5.62 -18.24
CA MET A 1 0.82 6.92 -17.66
C MET A 1 2.34 6.98 -17.52
N THR A 2 3.01 6.01 -16.89
CA THR A 2 4.48 5.95 -16.70
C THR A 2 5.28 6.24 -17.98
N ALA A 3 4.93 5.56 -19.10
CA ALA A 3 5.59 5.79 -20.39
C ALA A 3 5.40 7.22 -20.94
N VAL A 4 4.25 7.83 -20.69
CA VAL A 4 3.97 9.23 -21.11
C VAL A 4 4.81 10.20 -20.28
N LEU A 5 4.91 9.98 -18.97
CA LEU A 5 5.78 10.77 -18.08
C LEU A 5 7.23 10.72 -18.54
N ALA A 6 7.74 9.52 -18.85
CA ALA A 6 9.09 9.33 -19.36
C ALA A 6 9.33 10.07 -20.69
N GLN A 7 8.34 10.05 -21.62
CA GLN A 7 8.42 10.83 -22.89
C GLN A 7 8.44 12.34 -22.65
N GLN A 8 7.83 12.82 -21.57
CA GLN A 8 7.87 14.22 -21.16
C GLN A 8 9.14 14.60 -20.36
N GLY A 9 10.08 13.66 -20.22
CA GLY A 9 11.32 13.87 -19.50
C GLY A 9 11.22 13.79 -17.98
N VAL A 10 10.07 13.39 -17.44
CA VAL A 10 9.89 13.20 -16.00
C VAL A 10 10.58 11.91 -15.55
N LYS A 11 11.55 12.06 -14.68
CA LYS A 11 12.30 10.95 -14.08
C LYS A 11 12.09 10.95 -12.58
N PRO A 12 11.39 9.97 -12.00
CA PRO A 12 11.22 9.91 -10.57
C PRO A 12 12.54 9.56 -9.87
N ALA A 13 12.82 10.20 -8.74
CA ALA A 13 13.92 9.84 -7.86
C ALA A 13 13.58 8.58 -7.04
N TYR A 14 12.31 8.41 -6.72
CA TYR A 14 11.76 7.28 -5.97
C TYR A 14 10.37 6.91 -6.52
N VAL A 15 9.99 5.66 -6.35
CA VAL A 15 8.63 5.20 -6.65
C VAL A 15 8.07 4.38 -5.48
N ALA A 16 6.78 4.50 -5.27
CA ALA A 16 6.03 3.74 -4.28
C ALA A 16 4.61 3.49 -4.79
N GLY A 17 3.94 2.52 -4.19
CA GLY A 17 2.54 2.27 -4.52
C GLY A 17 1.87 1.51 -3.39
N LEU A 18 0.61 1.82 -3.10
CA LEU A 18 -0.14 1.14 -2.06
C LEU A 18 -0.70 -0.18 -2.57
N SER A 19 -0.33 -1.29 -1.94
CA SER A 19 -0.84 -2.64 -2.21
C SER A 19 -0.70 -3.03 -3.70
N LEU A 20 -1.77 -2.94 -4.49
CA LEU A 20 -1.73 -3.16 -5.94
C LEU A 20 -0.76 -2.21 -6.65
N GLY A 21 -0.70 -0.97 -6.20
CA GLY A 21 0.17 0.07 -6.76
C GLY A 21 1.66 -0.26 -6.69
N GLU A 22 2.11 -1.14 -5.79
CA GLU A 22 3.50 -1.59 -5.73
C GLU A 22 3.93 -2.32 -7.01
N TYR A 23 3.02 -3.03 -7.68
CA TYR A 23 3.30 -3.64 -9.00
C TYR A 23 3.50 -2.60 -10.08
N SER A 24 2.75 -1.49 -10.04
CA SER A 24 2.95 -0.36 -10.94
C SER A 24 4.26 0.39 -10.63
N ALA A 25 4.62 0.52 -9.35
CA ALA A 25 5.89 1.11 -8.94
C ALA A 25 7.09 0.26 -9.42
N LEU A 26 6.98 -1.06 -9.34
CA LEU A 26 8.01 -1.99 -9.85
C LEU A 26 8.12 -1.96 -11.39
N GLU A 27 7.02 -1.74 -12.11
CA GLU A 27 7.06 -1.48 -13.55
C GLU A 27 7.78 -0.17 -13.85
N ALA A 28 7.43 0.90 -13.15
CA ALA A 28 8.08 2.20 -13.30
C ALA A 28 9.58 2.16 -12.94
N ALA A 29 9.97 1.28 -12.02
CA ALA A 29 11.36 1.03 -11.64
C ALA A 29 12.14 0.12 -12.62
N GLY A 30 11.50 -0.41 -13.67
CA GLY A 30 12.13 -1.29 -14.66
C GLY A 30 12.24 -2.77 -14.22
N VAL A 31 11.69 -3.14 -13.07
CA VAL A 31 11.70 -4.52 -12.58
C VAL A 31 10.75 -5.41 -13.37
N PHE A 32 9.60 -4.86 -13.78
CA PHE A 32 8.61 -5.52 -14.61
C PHE A 32 8.46 -4.82 -15.95
N THR A 33 8.19 -5.59 -16.99
CA THR A 33 7.55 -5.04 -18.20
C THR A 33 6.09 -4.73 -17.88
N ALA A 34 5.47 -3.82 -18.62
CA ALA A 34 4.04 -3.49 -18.45
C ALA A 34 3.15 -4.74 -18.56
N LYS A 35 3.48 -5.66 -19.47
CA LYS A 35 2.77 -6.95 -19.61
C LYS A 35 2.88 -7.79 -18.35
N GLN A 36 4.10 -7.98 -17.82
CA GLN A 36 4.33 -8.73 -16.59
C GLN A 36 3.60 -8.11 -15.40
N ALA A 37 3.65 -6.78 -15.24
CA ALA A 37 2.95 -6.10 -14.15
C ALA A 37 1.44 -6.38 -14.19
N ILE A 38 0.81 -6.35 -15.37
CA ILE A 38 -0.62 -6.65 -15.55
C ILE A 38 -0.91 -8.12 -15.23
N GLU A 39 -0.13 -9.05 -15.77
CA GLU A 39 -0.32 -10.50 -15.57
C GLU A 39 -0.13 -10.89 -14.11
N LEU A 40 0.90 -10.36 -13.44
CA LEU A 40 1.19 -10.63 -12.04
C LEU A 40 0.16 -9.99 -11.10
N ALA A 41 -0.30 -8.77 -11.40
CA ALA A 41 -1.38 -8.12 -10.66
C ALA A 41 -2.69 -8.92 -10.76
N ALA A 42 -3.03 -9.41 -11.96
CA ALA A 42 -4.20 -10.26 -12.18
C ALA A 42 -4.08 -11.61 -11.45
N TYR A 43 -2.90 -12.24 -11.49
CA TYR A 43 -2.64 -13.48 -10.75
C TYR A 43 -2.75 -13.27 -9.24
N ARG A 44 -2.14 -12.18 -8.72
CA ARG A 44 -2.23 -11.79 -7.31
C ARG A 44 -3.70 -11.64 -6.87
N GLY A 45 -4.50 -10.92 -7.65
CA GLY A 45 -5.92 -10.74 -7.34
C GLY A 45 -6.68 -12.06 -7.23
N LYS A 46 -6.42 -13.01 -8.15
CA LYS A 46 -7.02 -14.35 -8.11
C LYS A 46 -6.53 -15.16 -6.89
N ALA A 47 -5.24 -15.13 -6.59
CA ALA A 47 -4.67 -15.82 -5.42
C ALA A 47 -5.25 -15.28 -4.10
N MET A 48 -5.38 -13.96 -3.98
CA MET A 48 -5.98 -13.33 -2.80
C MET A 48 -7.48 -13.65 -2.67
N ALA A 49 -8.22 -13.65 -3.77
CA ALA A 49 -9.63 -14.03 -3.77
C ALA A 49 -9.83 -15.50 -3.37
N GLU A 50 -8.96 -16.40 -3.85
CA GLU A 50 -8.99 -17.81 -3.50
C GLU A 50 -8.67 -18.02 -2.01
N ALA A 51 -7.63 -17.36 -1.51
CA ALA A 51 -7.23 -17.44 -0.09
C ALA A 51 -8.31 -16.90 0.86
N ALA A 52 -9.16 -15.99 0.41
CA ALA A 52 -10.26 -15.44 1.21
C ALA A 52 -11.51 -16.32 1.26
N LYS A 53 -11.63 -17.34 0.40
CA LYS A 53 -12.83 -18.18 0.32
C LYS A 53 -13.11 -18.89 1.64
N GLY A 54 -14.36 -18.82 2.07
CA GLY A 54 -14.83 -19.49 3.29
C GLY A 54 -14.42 -18.82 4.59
N ILE A 55 -13.70 -17.71 4.55
CA ILE A 55 -13.37 -16.93 5.74
C ILE A 55 -14.45 -15.88 5.98
N ASP A 56 -15.17 -15.98 7.09
CA ASP A 56 -16.00 -14.87 7.57
C ASP A 56 -15.07 -13.77 8.09
N CYS A 57 -14.88 -12.74 7.29
CA CYS A 57 -13.87 -11.73 7.52
C CYS A 57 -14.42 -10.31 7.45
N GLY A 58 -13.64 -9.37 7.95
CA GLY A 58 -13.93 -7.95 7.88
C GLY A 58 -12.66 -7.11 7.85
N MET A 59 -12.82 -5.88 7.39
CA MET A 59 -11.82 -4.82 7.55
C MET A 59 -12.54 -3.56 8.03
N THR A 60 -11.90 -2.81 8.92
CA THR A 60 -12.45 -1.58 9.50
C THR A 60 -11.40 -0.49 9.52
N ALA A 61 -11.73 0.67 8.93
CA ALA A 61 -10.91 1.86 9.06
C ALA A 61 -11.14 2.49 10.44
N VAL A 62 -10.06 2.74 11.16
CA VAL A 62 -10.04 3.35 12.49
C VAL A 62 -9.43 4.73 12.37
N LEU A 63 -10.18 5.76 12.77
CA LEU A 63 -9.77 7.15 12.61
C LEU A 63 -9.41 7.78 13.96
N ASN A 64 -8.27 8.48 13.97
CA ASN A 64 -7.78 9.26 15.11
C ASN A 64 -7.58 8.42 16.39
N LEU A 65 -6.97 7.25 16.24
CA LEU A 65 -6.43 6.47 17.35
C LEU A 65 -4.94 6.20 17.08
N ASP A 66 -4.15 6.27 18.12
CA ASP A 66 -2.72 5.95 18.07
C ASP A 66 -2.49 4.49 17.68
N ARG A 67 -1.37 4.22 16.95
CA ARG A 67 -1.05 2.88 16.45
C ARG A 67 -0.80 1.87 17.59
N GLN A 68 -0.24 2.29 18.72
CA GLN A 68 0.03 1.40 19.87
C GLN A 68 -1.29 1.06 20.59
N ALA A 69 -2.15 2.06 20.80
CA ALA A 69 -3.48 1.85 21.38
C ALA A 69 -4.32 0.91 20.51
N LEU A 70 -4.29 1.05 19.18
CA LEU A 70 -5.00 0.16 18.28
C LEU A 70 -4.41 -1.25 18.28
N ALA A 71 -3.09 -1.39 18.34
CA ALA A 71 -2.44 -2.71 18.46
C ALA A 71 -2.89 -3.44 19.74
N ALA A 72 -2.95 -2.74 20.89
CA ALA A 72 -3.45 -3.32 22.13
C ALA A 72 -4.93 -3.75 22.02
N CYS A 73 -5.77 -3.01 21.28
CA CYS A 73 -7.15 -3.44 20.98
C CYS A 73 -7.19 -4.72 20.16
N CYS A 74 -6.31 -4.85 19.15
CA CYS A 74 -6.19 -6.07 18.35
C CYS A 74 -5.73 -7.26 19.21
N GLU A 75 -4.74 -7.09 20.08
CA GLU A 75 -4.24 -8.12 20.98
C GLU A 75 -5.35 -8.63 21.92
N GLN A 76 -6.13 -7.73 22.50
CA GLN A 76 -7.26 -8.11 23.36
C GLN A 76 -8.36 -8.84 22.58
N ALA A 77 -8.58 -8.50 21.31
CA ALA A 77 -9.58 -9.14 20.48
C ALA A 77 -9.12 -10.49 19.88
N ALA A 78 -7.82 -10.78 19.90
CA ALA A 78 -7.21 -11.93 19.23
C ALA A 78 -7.69 -13.30 19.77
N GLN A 79 -8.28 -13.34 20.97
CA GLN A 79 -8.94 -14.53 21.51
C GLN A 79 -10.18 -14.99 20.71
N LEU A 80 -10.76 -14.09 19.89
CA LEU A 80 -11.93 -14.37 19.05
C LEU A 80 -11.54 -14.74 17.60
N GLY A 81 -10.26 -14.75 17.28
CA GLY A 81 -9.74 -15.04 15.95
C GLY A 81 -8.61 -14.11 15.53
N CYS A 82 -8.21 -14.24 14.27
CA CYS A 82 -7.17 -13.39 13.70
C CYS A 82 -7.67 -11.94 13.53
N VAL A 83 -6.95 -11.00 14.10
CA VAL A 83 -7.12 -9.57 13.82
C VAL A 83 -5.77 -8.86 13.95
N GLN A 84 -5.49 -7.93 13.05
CA GLN A 84 -4.26 -7.11 13.08
C GLN A 84 -4.47 -5.77 12.37
N ILE A 85 -3.58 -4.82 12.61
CA ILE A 85 -3.51 -3.62 11.79
C ILE A 85 -2.93 -4.02 10.43
N CYS A 86 -3.72 -3.93 9.38
CA CYS A 86 -3.34 -4.31 8.03
C CYS A 86 -2.87 -3.13 7.17
N ASN A 87 -3.28 -1.88 7.50
CA ASN A 87 -2.76 -0.69 6.84
C ASN A 87 -2.47 0.42 7.83
N TYR A 88 -1.29 0.99 7.71
CA TYR A 88 -0.88 2.26 8.29
C TYR A 88 -0.89 3.29 7.16
N ASN A 89 -2.04 3.98 6.96
CA ASN A 89 -2.24 4.79 5.76
C ASN A 89 -1.58 6.18 5.86
N CYS A 90 -1.89 6.90 6.94
CA CYS A 90 -1.35 8.22 7.24
C CYS A 90 -1.67 8.55 8.71
N PRO A 91 -1.12 9.62 9.30
CA PRO A 91 -1.45 10.04 10.65
C PRO A 91 -2.96 10.08 10.90
N GLY A 92 -3.40 9.36 11.92
CA GLY A 92 -4.81 9.25 12.30
C GLY A 92 -5.69 8.40 11.38
N GLN A 93 -5.12 7.58 10.49
CA GLN A 93 -5.89 6.66 9.65
C GLN A 93 -5.22 5.29 9.53
N LEU A 94 -5.72 4.34 10.30
CA LEU A 94 -5.31 2.95 10.34
C LEU A 94 -6.45 2.04 9.84
N VAL A 95 -6.11 0.82 9.41
CA VAL A 95 -7.12 -0.19 9.06
C VAL A 95 -6.78 -1.48 9.78
N ILE A 96 -7.77 -2.06 10.47
CA ILE A 96 -7.69 -3.40 11.02
C ILE A 96 -8.40 -4.38 10.10
N GLY A 97 -7.90 -5.61 10.05
CA GLY A 97 -8.49 -6.68 9.24
C GLY A 97 -8.27 -8.04 9.88
N GLY A 98 -9.12 -8.99 9.52
CA GLY A 98 -9.06 -10.34 10.04
C GLY A 98 -10.40 -11.07 10.02
N GLU A 99 -10.59 -12.02 10.93
CA GLU A 99 -11.87 -12.69 11.14
C GLU A 99 -12.89 -11.72 11.73
N LYS A 100 -14.11 -11.78 11.22
CA LYS A 100 -15.14 -10.76 11.48
C LYS A 100 -15.40 -10.53 12.98
N ALA A 101 -15.54 -11.59 13.76
CA ALA A 101 -15.80 -11.48 15.20
C ALA A 101 -14.67 -10.75 15.94
N ALA A 102 -13.41 -11.04 15.58
CA ALA A 102 -12.24 -10.40 16.16
C ALA A 102 -12.11 -8.93 15.72
N VAL A 103 -12.38 -8.64 14.44
CA VAL A 103 -12.37 -7.26 13.90
C VAL A 103 -13.47 -6.42 14.55
N ASP A 104 -14.69 -6.95 14.70
CA ASP A 104 -15.80 -6.25 15.35
C ASP A 104 -15.48 -5.95 16.82
N LYS A 105 -14.87 -6.90 17.55
CA LYS A 105 -14.41 -6.69 18.93
C LYS A 105 -13.30 -5.66 19.01
N ALA A 106 -12.30 -5.73 18.16
CA ALA A 106 -11.21 -4.74 18.13
C ALA A 106 -11.72 -3.34 17.80
N ALA A 107 -12.69 -3.22 16.87
CA ALA A 107 -13.31 -1.94 16.55
C ALA A 107 -14.13 -1.35 17.72
N ALA A 108 -14.81 -2.20 18.52
CA ALA A 108 -15.49 -1.76 19.73
C ALA A 108 -14.50 -1.25 20.78
N LEU A 109 -13.45 -2.01 21.06
CA LEU A 109 -12.37 -1.60 21.96
C LEU A 109 -11.68 -0.31 21.50
N ALA A 110 -11.44 -0.16 20.18
CA ALA A 110 -10.87 1.05 19.62
C ALA A 110 -11.75 2.29 19.87
N LYS A 111 -13.09 2.15 19.80
CA LYS A 111 -14.01 3.25 20.16
C LYS A 111 -13.93 3.60 21.64
N GLU A 112 -13.86 2.60 22.52
CA GLU A 112 -13.70 2.79 23.97
C GLU A 112 -12.34 3.46 24.28
N ALA A 113 -11.30 3.14 23.50
CA ALA A 113 -9.98 3.74 23.60
C ALA A 113 -9.88 5.15 22.99
N GLY A 114 -10.98 5.71 22.46
CA GLY A 114 -11.04 7.07 21.95
C GLY A 114 -10.93 7.24 20.44
N ALA A 115 -11.03 6.18 19.65
CA ALA A 115 -11.12 6.29 18.20
C ALA A 115 -12.32 7.16 17.80
N ARG A 116 -12.09 8.19 17.00
CA ARG A 116 -13.15 9.10 16.55
C ARG A 116 -14.21 8.38 15.72
N ARG A 117 -13.80 7.44 14.87
CA ARG A 117 -14.68 6.61 14.04
C ARG A 117 -14.04 5.26 13.76
N CYS A 118 -14.89 4.22 13.72
CA CYS A 118 -14.56 2.92 13.16
C CYS A 118 -15.56 2.66 12.02
N ILE A 119 -15.05 2.59 10.79
CA ILE A 119 -15.87 2.51 9.57
C ILE A 119 -15.61 1.15 8.91
N PRO A 120 -16.60 0.23 8.91
CA PRO A 120 -16.48 -1.03 8.20
C PRO A 120 -16.27 -0.80 6.70
N LEU A 121 -15.33 -1.53 6.11
CA LEU A 121 -15.01 -1.45 4.70
C LEU A 121 -15.71 -2.58 3.94
N LYS A 122 -16.20 -2.28 2.73
CA LYS A 122 -16.74 -3.28 1.82
C LYS A 122 -15.57 -3.98 1.11
N VAL A 123 -15.14 -5.10 1.64
CA VAL A 123 -14.02 -5.89 1.11
C VAL A 123 -14.42 -7.34 0.92
N SER A 124 -13.73 -8.05 0.04
CA SER A 124 -13.95 -9.47 -0.26
C SER A 124 -12.99 -10.42 0.47
N GLY A 125 -12.13 -9.89 1.34
CA GLY A 125 -11.16 -10.71 2.07
C GLY A 125 -10.41 -9.93 3.14
N PRO A 126 -9.75 -10.64 4.08
CA PRO A 126 -8.94 -10.07 5.17
C PRO A 126 -7.55 -9.72 4.66
N PHE A 127 -7.47 -8.80 3.69
CA PHE A 127 -6.26 -8.46 2.97
C PHE A 127 -5.18 -7.89 3.90
N HIS A 128 -3.92 -8.19 3.59
CA HIS A 128 -2.77 -7.75 4.37
C HIS A 128 -2.76 -8.26 5.82
N THR A 129 -3.33 -9.46 6.02
CA THR A 129 -3.27 -10.20 7.27
C THR A 129 -2.61 -11.56 7.05
N ARG A 130 -2.19 -12.21 8.15
CA ARG A 130 -1.64 -13.57 8.08
C ARG A 130 -2.59 -14.60 7.46
N LEU A 131 -3.88 -14.32 7.39
CA LEU A 131 -4.87 -15.18 6.72
C LEU A 131 -4.66 -15.26 5.21
N MET A 132 -3.89 -14.32 4.63
CA MET A 132 -3.50 -14.32 3.23
C MET A 132 -2.23 -15.16 2.93
N ALA A 133 -1.70 -15.92 3.90
CA ALA A 133 -0.55 -16.78 3.68
C ALA A 133 -0.71 -17.73 2.48
N PRO A 134 -1.89 -18.36 2.20
CA PRO A 134 -2.06 -19.17 1.01
C PRO A 134 -1.89 -18.38 -0.30
N ALA A 135 -2.24 -17.09 -0.33
CA ALA A 135 -1.96 -16.23 -1.47
C ALA A 135 -0.46 -15.96 -1.62
N GLY A 136 0.25 -15.76 -0.50
CA GLY A 136 1.70 -15.66 -0.48
C GLY A 136 2.38 -16.89 -1.06
N ASP A 137 1.96 -18.08 -0.66
CA ASP A 137 2.47 -19.36 -1.17
C ASP A 137 2.23 -19.54 -2.69
N ALA A 138 1.05 -19.13 -3.16
CA ALA A 138 0.73 -19.15 -4.58
C ALA A 138 1.62 -18.18 -5.37
N LEU A 139 1.84 -16.98 -4.84
CA LEU A 139 2.75 -16.00 -5.44
C LEU A 139 4.19 -16.48 -5.44
N ALA A 140 4.68 -17.10 -4.36
CA ALA A 140 6.03 -17.66 -4.31
C ALA A 140 6.25 -18.68 -5.43
N LYS A 141 5.28 -19.58 -5.65
CA LYS A 141 5.32 -20.55 -6.76
C LYS A 141 5.31 -19.87 -8.12
N ARG A 142 4.49 -18.83 -8.29
CA ARG A 142 4.40 -18.08 -9.55
C ARG A 142 5.74 -17.35 -9.84
N PHE A 143 6.31 -16.70 -8.85
CA PHE A 143 7.56 -15.95 -9.00
C PHE A 143 8.78 -16.82 -9.28
N ALA A 144 8.76 -18.11 -8.93
CA ALA A 144 9.85 -19.05 -9.24
C ALA A 144 10.08 -19.23 -10.75
N SER A 145 9.07 -18.92 -11.59
CA SER A 145 9.16 -18.97 -13.06
C SER A 145 9.25 -17.59 -13.72
N GLU A 146 9.31 -16.52 -12.94
CA GLU A 146 9.38 -15.16 -13.46
C GLU A 146 10.81 -14.62 -13.44
N SER A 147 11.12 -13.79 -14.43
CA SER A 147 12.37 -13.02 -14.46
C SER A 147 12.10 -11.61 -13.96
N PHE A 148 12.82 -11.21 -12.92
CA PHE A 148 12.77 -9.86 -12.38
C PHE A 148 13.95 -9.07 -12.96
N GLY A 149 13.65 -7.90 -13.54
CA GLY A 149 14.70 -6.97 -14.04
C GLY A 149 15.41 -6.27 -12.88
N GLU A 150 16.49 -5.58 -13.22
CA GLU A 150 17.20 -4.72 -12.28
C GLU A 150 16.39 -3.46 -11.98
N MET A 151 16.34 -3.10 -10.71
CA MET A 151 15.65 -1.90 -10.23
C MET A 151 16.46 -0.66 -10.60
N GLN A 152 15.96 0.15 -11.55
CA GLN A 152 16.59 1.38 -12.05
C GLN A 152 16.28 2.61 -11.20
N VAL A 153 15.18 2.56 -10.44
CA VAL A 153 14.72 3.61 -9.53
C VAL A 153 14.39 2.95 -8.20
N PRO A 154 14.86 3.50 -7.07
CA PRO A 154 14.53 2.94 -5.75
C PRO A 154 13.02 2.86 -5.52
N VAL A 155 12.56 1.68 -5.08
CA VAL A 155 11.18 1.42 -4.69
C VAL A 155 11.09 1.38 -3.17
N LEU A 156 10.08 2.04 -2.60
CA LEU A 156 9.73 1.88 -1.20
C LEU A 156 8.67 0.79 -1.09
N PHE A 157 8.98 -0.27 -0.34
CA PHE A 157 8.15 -1.48 -0.25
C PHE A 157 7.13 -1.40 0.88
N ASN A 158 5.90 -1.81 0.60
CA ASN A 158 4.77 -1.72 1.54
C ASN A 158 5.04 -2.44 2.87
N CYS A 159 5.62 -3.62 2.81
CA CYS A 159 5.88 -4.43 4.00
C CYS A 159 7.12 -3.98 4.80
N LEU A 160 7.82 -2.94 4.34
CA LEU A 160 8.98 -2.34 5.00
C LEU A 160 8.73 -0.87 5.40
N GLY A 161 7.88 -0.13 4.67
CA GLY A 161 7.74 1.32 4.78
C GLY A 161 8.97 2.10 4.32
N ARG A 162 9.88 1.45 3.57
CA ARG A 162 11.16 2.00 3.12
C ARG A 162 11.72 1.19 1.95
N GLU A 163 12.91 1.57 1.47
CA GLU A 163 13.68 0.83 0.49
C GLU A 163 14.09 -0.55 1.03
N LYS A 164 14.29 -1.50 0.12
CA LYS A 164 14.85 -2.81 0.49
C LYS A 164 16.33 -2.71 0.85
N ALA A 165 16.80 -3.58 1.73
CA ALA A 165 18.22 -3.80 1.95
C ALA A 165 18.81 -4.64 0.81
N GLU A 166 20.14 -4.68 0.70
CA GLU A 166 20.84 -5.40 -0.36
C GLU A 166 20.49 -6.89 -0.39
N GLN A 167 20.39 -7.52 0.80
CA GLN A 167 20.04 -8.94 0.97
C GLN A 167 18.57 -9.25 0.70
N ASP A 168 17.69 -8.25 0.65
CA ASP A 168 16.26 -8.47 0.41
C ASP A 168 16.00 -8.78 -1.06
N SER A 169 15.22 -9.82 -1.33
CA SER A 169 14.77 -10.14 -2.68
C SER A 169 13.37 -9.60 -2.95
N ILE A 170 13.16 -9.01 -4.12
CA ILE A 170 11.86 -8.45 -4.53
C ILE A 170 10.75 -9.51 -4.50
N PRO A 171 10.95 -10.74 -5.03
CA PRO A 171 9.94 -11.80 -4.91
C PRO A 171 9.52 -12.08 -3.46
N ALA A 172 10.47 -12.17 -2.53
CA ALA A 172 10.17 -12.42 -1.12
C ALA A 172 9.40 -11.25 -0.48
N LEU A 173 9.73 -10.00 -0.83
CA LEU A 173 8.99 -8.82 -0.36
C LEU A 173 7.56 -8.79 -0.87
N LEU A 174 7.32 -9.16 -2.14
CA LEU A 174 5.96 -9.25 -2.70
C LEU A 174 5.14 -10.40 -2.09
N VAL A 175 5.77 -11.53 -1.78
CA VAL A 175 5.13 -12.61 -1.02
C VAL A 175 4.77 -12.15 0.39
N LYS A 176 5.66 -11.44 1.06
CA LYS A 176 5.40 -10.87 2.39
C LYS A 176 4.29 -9.82 2.33
N GLN A 177 4.25 -8.98 1.30
CA GLN A 177 3.31 -7.87 1.15
C GLN A 177 1.85 -8.30 1.27
N VAL A 178 1.43 -9.40 0.64
CA VAL A 178 0.02 -9.80 0.62
C VAL A 178 -0.50 -10.31 1.95
N GLN A 179 0.40 -10.77 2.84
CA GLN A 179 0.09 -11.39 4.12
C GLN A 179 0.56 -10.59 5.33
N SER A 180 1.06 -9.38 5.12
CA SER A 180 1.52 -8.48 6.18
C SER A 180 1.03 -7.05 5.97
N SER A 181 1.19 -6.24 7.01
CA SER A 181 0.78 -4.83 7.00
C SER A 181 1.42 -4.01 5.89
N VAL A 182 0.66 -3.04 5.39
CA VAL A 182 1.12 -1.99 4.48
C VAL A 182 1.49 -0.75 5.30
N TYR A 183 2.74 -0.35 5.25
CA TYR A 183 3.30 0.77 5.99
C TYR A 183 3.40 2.03 5.11
N MET A 184 2.25 2.55 4.61
CA MET A 184 2.23 3.72 3.74
C MET A 184 2.62 5.00 4.48
N GLU A 185 2.20 5.16 5.74
CA GLU A 185 2.59 6.31 6.57
C GLU A 185 4.11 6.36 6.75
N ASP A 186 4.74 5.20 7.05
CA ASP A 186 6.19 5.10 7.19
C ASP A 186 6.90 5.34 5.84
N THR A 187 6.32 4.85 4.72
CA THR A 187 6.79 5.15 3.36
C THR A 187 6.81 6.66 3.09
N LEU A 188 5.75 7.37 3.45
CA LEU A 188 5.67 8.81 3.26
C LEU A 188 6.67 9.56 4.15
N HIS A 189 6.79 9.19 5.42
CA HIS A 189 7.83 9.75 6.29
C HIS A 189 9.22 9.54 5.71
N ARG A 190 9.49 8.33 5.19
CA ARG A 190 10.78 8.02 4.56
C ARG A 190 11.05 8.88 3.32
N LEU A 191 10.05 9.14 2.47
CA LEU A 191 10.18 10.07 1.35
C LEU A 191 10.53 11.50 1.82
N GLY A 192 9.93 11.96 2.91
CA GLY A 192 10.27 13.24 3.53
C GLY A 192 11.73 13.29 4.04
N GLU A 193 12.21 12.22 4.71
CA GLU A 193 13.60 12.09 5.15
C GLU A 193 14.59 12.10 3.97
N LEU A 194 14.19 11.58 2.82
CA LEU A 194 14.96 11.55 1.58
C LEU A 194 14.94 12.90 0.84
N GLY A 195 14.26 13.91 1.38
CA GLY A 195 14.19 15.26 0.81
C GLY A 195 13.28 15.37 -0.41
N VAL A 196 12.30 14.47 -0.56
CA VAL A 196 11.31 14.55 -1.63
C VAL A 196 10.39 15.76 -1.38
N ASP A 197 10.31 16.65 -2.34
CA ASP A 197 9.52 17.89 -2.31
C ASP A 197 8.33 17.89 -3.28
N HIS A 198 8.34 17.00 -4.28
CA HIS A 198 7.27 16.84 -5.25
C HIS A 198 6.81 15.38 -5.34
N ILE A 199 5.51 15.15 -5.23
CA ILE A 199 4.90 13.81 -5.37
C ILE A 199 3.79 13.85 -6.42
N LEU A 200 3.85 12.92 -7.37
CA LEU A 200 2.80 12.71 -8.37
C LEU A 200 2.09 11.39 -8.10
N GLU A 201 0.82 11.44 -7.69
CA GLU A 201 -0.05 10.28 -7.65
C GLU A 201 -0.55 9.98 -9.06
N VAL A 202 -0.24 8.78 -9.56
CA VAL A 202 -0.58 8.35 -10.91
C VAL A 202 -1.62 7.25 -10.83
N GLY A 203 -2.82 7.51 -11.35
CA GLY A 203 -3.90 6.53 -11.35
C GLY A 203 -5.26 7.12 -10.97
N PRO A 204 -6.30 6.29 -10.88
CA PRO A 204 -7.66 6.76 -10.58
C PRO A 204 -7.80 7.23 -9.13
N GLY A 205 -8.43 8.37 -8.95
CA GLY A 205 -8.70 8.96 -7.64
C GLY A 205 -7.56 9.80 -7.08
N SER A 206 -7.63 10.12 -5.78
CA SER A 206 -6.69 11.01 -5.09
C SER A 206 -6.46 10.61 -3.63
N ALA A 207 -6.56 9.32 -3.34
CA ALA A 207 -6.45 8.83 -1.97
C ALA A 207 -5.04 9.00 -1.40
N LEU A 208 -4.01 8.74 -2.20
CA LEU A 208 -2.62 8.86 -1.78
C LEU A 208 -2.23 10.33 -1.61
N ALA A 209 -2.68 11.22 -2.48
CA ALA A 209 -2.49 12.66 -2.30
C ALA A 209 -3.11 13.16 -0.98
N GLY A 210 -4.26 12.60 -0.59
CA GLY A 210 -4.86 12.84 0.72
C GLY A 210 -3.97 12.37 1.88
N PHE A 211 -3.25 11.25 1.74
CA PHE A 211 -2.29 10.76 2.74
C PHE A 211 -1.03 11.62 2.76
N VAL A 212 -0.49 11.98 1.60
CA VAL A 212 0.65 12.91 1.48
C VAL A 212 0.36 14.22 2.20
N LYS A 213 -0.78 14.84 1.91
CA LYS A 213 -1.17 16.13 2.52
C LYS A 213 -1.21 16.08 4.07
N LYS A 214 -1.59 14.92 4.64
CA LYS A 214 -1.63 14.74 6.10
C LYS A 214 -0.27 14.43 6.71
N THR A 215 0.59 13.72 5.97
CA THR A 215 1.88 13.24 6.48
C THR A 215 3.00 14.22 6.19
N LEU A 216 2.99 14.87 5.03
CA LEU A 216 4.03 15.75 4.51
C LEU A 216 3.41 17.09 4.06
N PRO A 217 2.96 17.96 4.98
CA PRO A 217 2.20 19.17 4.64
C PRO A 217 2.98 20.21 3.82
N GLY A 218 4.31 20.08 3.71
CA GLY A 218 5.18 20.96 2.92
C GLY A 218 5.51 20.44 1.52
N VAL A 219 5.05 19.23 1.16
CA VAL A 219 5.36 18.61 -0.12
C VAL A 219 4.28 18.96 -1.15
N VAL A 220 4.71 19.38 -2.34
CA VAL A 220 3.82 19.61 -3.49
C VAL A 220 3.31 18.27 -3.99
N CYS A 221 1.99 18.09 -4.02
CA CYS A 221 1.39 16.84 -4.47
C CYS A 221 0.27 17.08 -5.47
N ALA A 222 0.35 16.41 -6.61
CA ALA A 222 -0.69 16.37 -7.63
C ALA A 222 -1.16 14.95 -7.88
N SER A 223 -2.45 14.79 -8.22
CA SER A 223 -3.03 13.52 -8.68
C SER A 223 -3.36 13.62 -10.16
N VAL A 224 -2.96 12.61 -10.94
CA VAL A 224 -3.17 12.58 -12.39
C VAL A 224 -3.83 11.27 -12.81
N GLU A 225 -5.02 11.41 -13.37
CA GLU A 225 -5.85 10.33 -13.90
C GLU A 225 -6.07 10.51 -15.41
N THR A 226 -6.04 11.77 -15.90
CA THR A 226 -6.26 12.12 -17.31
C THR A 226 -5.06 12.86 -17.91
N PRO A 227 -4.95 12.90 -19.25
CA PRO A 227 -3.92 13.69 -19.93
C PRO A 227 -3.96 15.18 -19.57
N GLU A 228 -5.15 15.75 -19.39
CA GLU A 228 -5.34 17.15 -19.03
C GLU A 228 -4.77 17.46 -17.66
N GLN A 229 -5.04 16.59 -16.66
CA GLN A 229 -4.48 16.71 -15.31
C GLN A 229 -2.96 16.58 -15.34
N LEU A 230 -2.42 15.64 -16.15
CA LEU A 230 -0.98 15.49 -16.30
C LEU A 230 -0.34 16.77 -16.87
N ASN A 231 -0.90 17.33 -17.94
CA ASN A 231 -0.39 18.56 -18.54
C ASN A 231 -0.43 19.74 -17.55
N ALA A 232 -1.52 19.87 -16.78
CA ALA A 232 -1.65 20.90 -15.76
C ALA A 232 -0.58 20.74 -14.65
N ALA A 233 -0.38 19.53 -14.13
CA ALA A 233 0.64 19.25 -13.11
C ALA A 233 2.05 19.57 -13.62
N LEU A 234 2.40 19.14 -14.84
CA LEU A 234 3.72 19.39 -15.42
C LEU A 234 3.97 20.87 -15.73
N THR A 235 2.92 21.62 -16.08
CA THR A 235 3.05 23.07 -16.30
C THR A 235 3.32 23.78 -14.97
N ALA A 236 2.53 23.49 -13.93
CA ALA A 236 2.72 24.06 -12.60
C ALA A 236 4.14 23.78 -12.07
N TRP A 237 4.64 22.55 -12.19
CA TRP A 237 5.99 22.20 -11.71
C TRP A 237 7.12 22.88 -12.48
N LYS A 238 6.94 23.19 -13.77
CA LYS A 238 7.94 23.95 -14.56
C LYS A 238 8.01 25.43 -14.18
N GLU A 239 6.95 25.97 -13.61
CA GLU A 239 6.92 27.35 -13.13
C GLU A 239 7.53 27.51 -11.73
N GLU A 240 7.68 26.41 -10.98
CA GLU A 240 8.27 26.39 -9.64
C GLU A 240 9.80 26.06 -9.66
N LEU A 241 10.35 25.62 -10.80
CA LEU A 241 11.77 25.30 -11.03
C LEU A 241 12.50 26.48 -11.70
#